data_68862be0dd0a15f257ab66009e01eca3
#
_entry.id   68862be0dd0a15f257ab66009e01eca3
#
_cell.length_a   1.000
_cell.length_b   1.000
_cell.length_c   1.000
_cell.angle_alpha   90.00
_cell.angle_beta   90.00
_cell.angle_gamma   90.00
#
_symmetry.space_group_name_H-M   'P 1'
#
loop_
_entity.id
_entity.type
_entity.pdbx_description
1 polymer ?
#
loop_
_entity_poly.entity_id
_entity_poly.type
_entity_poly.pdbx_seq_one_letter_code
_entity_poly.pdbx_strand_id
1 'polypeptide(L)'
;VDKTSLVGIILAIIAVGVGMVAKGVSPAVLLNPAAFLIIILGTVAAVTIAFPGAELKKVPKLFGILFKDQKRMNPQEVIGLFTGWAELARKEGLLSLETKMNDIEDDFLKNGMSLAVDGQSADYIRDVLSEEIAAMEDRHTAGAAIFTQAGTYAPTLGVLGAVVGLIAALGNMSDTDALGHAISAAFVATLLGIFTGYVLWHPFANKLKRKSSLEAKTKEMMIEGILSILEGEAPRVLEQKLASYLPANEKKKLLNADGGGQGDGQA
;
A
#
# COMPACT_ATOMS: atom_id res chain seq x y z
N VAL A 1 -1.31 -12.35 7.18
CA VAL A 1 -0.47 -12.29 5.96
C VAL A 1 -1.35 -11.85 4.81
N ASP A 2 -0.97 -10.79 4.14
CA ASP A 2 -1.67 -10.33 2.93
C ASP A 2 -1.46 -11.33 1.79
N LYS A 3 -2.42 -12.25 1.68
CA LYS A 3 -2.36 -13.40 0.75
C LYS A 3 -2.40 -12.99 -0.72
N THR A 4 -2.93 -11.80 -1.03
CA THR A 4 -3.14 -11.37 -2.43
C THR A 4 -1.85 -11.19 -3.20
N SER A 5 -0.79 -10.62 -2.58
CA SER A 5 0.52 -10.49 -3.23
C SER A 5 1.15 -11.84 -3.53
N LEU A 6 1.08 -12.79 -2.60
CA LEU A 6 1.63 -14.12 -2.78
C LEU A 6 0.89 -14.88 -3.88
N VAL A 7 -0.45 -14.87 -3.82
CA VAL A 7 -1.30 -15.51 -4.84
C VAL A 7 -1.03 -14.90 -6.22
N GLY A 8 -0.93 -13.56 -6.31
CA GLY A 8 -0.61 -12.89 -7.58
C GLY A 8 0.72 -13.29 -8.17
N ILE A 9 1.78 -13.38 -7.36
CA ILE A 9 3.11 -13.82 -7.80
C ILE A 9 3.07 -15.28 -8.30
N ILE A 10 2.43 -16.18 -7.54
CA ILE A 10 2.30 -17.59 -7.93
C ILE A 10 1.52 -17.72 -9.24
N LEU A 11 0.40 -17.02 -9.39
CA LEU A 11 -0.38 -17.02 -10.63
C LEU A 11 0.43 -16.51 -11.83
N ALA A 12 1.24 -15.47 -11.63
CA ALA A 12 2.09 -14.94 -12.70
C ALA A 12 3.18 -15.94 -13.14
N ILE A 13 3.82 -16.60 -12.17
CA ILE A 13 4.82 -17.64 -12.45
C ILE A 13 4.18 -18.83 -13.20
N ILE A 14 2.99 -19.27 -12.75
CA ILE A 14 2.25 -20.35 -13.42
C ILE A 14 1.85 -19.92 -14.84
N ALA A 15 1.31 -18.70 -15.01
CA ALA A 15 0.87 -18.23 -16.32
C ALA A 15 2.01 -18.19 -17.34
N VAL A 16 3.18 -17.64 -16.95
CA VAL A 16 4.35 -17.59 -17.82
C VAL A 16 4.91 -18.99 -18.05
N GLY A 17 5.08 -19.79 -17.00
CA GLY A 17 5.62 -21.16 -17.10
C GLY A 17 4.76 -22.08 -17.98
N VAL A 18 3.44 -22.10 -17.76
CA VAL A 18 2.50 -22.89 -18.58
C VAL A 18 2.46 -22.34 -20.01
N GLY A 19 2.47 -21.02 -20.21
CA GLY A 19 2.51 -20.39 -21.52
C GLY A 19 3.77 -20.79 -22.32
N MET A 20 4.93 -20.87 -21.65
CA MET A 20 6.18 -21.33 -22.26
C MET A 20 6.08 -22.80 -22.70
N VAL A 21 5.62 -23.68 -21.81
CA VAL A 21 5.45 -25.11 -22.10
C VAL A 21 4.48 -25.32 -23.26
N ALA A 22 3.37 -24.60 -23.29
CA ALA A 22 2.39 -24.66 -24.39
C ALA A 22 2.98 -24.22 -25.76
N LYS A 23 4.03 -23.39 -25.74
CA LYS A 23 4.79 -22.97 -26.92
C LYS A 23 5.98 -23.89 -27.22
N GLY A 24 6.15 -25.00 -26.49
CA GLY A 24 7.30 -25.93 -26.65
C GLY A 24 8.63 -25.40 -26.10
N VAL A 25 8.57 -24.33 -25.26
CA VAL A 25 9.77 -23.74 -24.65
C VAL A 25 9.95 -24.30 -23.25
N SER A 26 11.13 -24.86 -22.96
CA SER A 26 11.43 -25.35 -21.61
C SER A 26 11.58 -24.18 -20.63
N PRO A 27 10.89 -24.17 -19.47
CA PRO A 27 11.09 -23.16 -18.42
C PRO A 27 12.52 -23.08 -17.88
N ALA A 28 13.32 -24.14 -18.08
CA ALA A 28 14.71 -24.15 -17.64
C ALA A 28 15.58 -23.07 -18.33
N VAL A 29 15.17 -22.56 -19.50
CA VAL A 29 15.90 -21.48 -20.19
C VAL A 29 15.84 -20.16 -19.40
N LEU A 30 14.88 -20.00 -18.46
CA LEU A 30 14.81 -18.85 -17.58
C LEU A 30 15.96 -18.82 -16.56
N LEU A 31 16.61 -19.96 -16.31
CA LEU A 31 17.76 -20.06 -15.41
C LEU A 31 19.03 -19.56 -16.12
N ASN A 32 19.08 -18.27 -16.39
CA ASN A 32 20.21 -17.60 -17.01
C ASN A 32 20.92 -16.71 -15.98
N PRO A 33 22.06 -17.14 -15.39
CA PRO A 33 22.76 -16.39 -14.36
C PRO A 33 23.21 -15.00 -14.81
N ALA A 34 23.66 -14.87 -16.07
CA ALA A 34 24.09 -13.56 -16.61
C ALA A 34 22.93 -12.58 -16.71
N ALA A 35 21.76 -13.04 -17.19
CA ALA A 35 20.56 -12.21 -17.24
C ALA A 35 20.11 -11.79 -15.84
N PHE A 36 20.08 -12.70 -14.88
CA PHE A 36 19.76 -12.37 -13.47
C PHE A 36 20.73 -11.33 -12.90
N LEU A 37 22.02 -11.46 -13.15
CA LEU A 37 23.02 -10.53 -12.63
C LEU A 37 22.83 -9.14 -13.24
N ILE A 38 22.66 -9.02 -14.54
CA ILE A 38 22.44 -7.75 -15.23
C ILE A 38 21.14 -7.10 -14.76
N ILE A 39 20.04 -7.83 -14.67
CA ILE A 39 18.74 -7.28 -14.36
C ILE A 39 18.62 -6.96 -12.86
N ILE A 40 18.89 -7.92 -11.98
CA ILE A 40 18.66 -7.76 -10.55
C ILE A 40 19.71 -6.84 -9.93
N LEU A 41 21.00 -7.17 -10.11
CA LEU A 41 22.08 -6.36 -9.56
C LEU A 41 22.13 -4.97 -10.23
N GLY A 42 21.90 -4.91 -11.55
CA GLY A 42 21.80 -3.63 -12.28
C GLY A 42 20.62 -2.77 -11.79
N THR A 43 19.46 -3.35 -11.53
CA THR A 43 18.31 -2.63 -10.94
C THR A 43 18.66 -2.11 -9.54
N VAL A 44 19.26 -2.94 -8.69
CA VAL A 44 19.72 -2.52 -7.35
C VAL A 44 20.73 -1.37 -7.46
N ALA A 45 21.71 -1.47 -8.37
CA ALA A 45 22.70 -0.42 -8.58
C ALA A 45 22.03 0.90 -9.05
N ALA A 46 21.16 0.84 -10.05
CA ALA A 46 20.45 2.00 -10.56
C ALA A 46 19.58 2.68 -9.48
N VAL A 47 18.85 1.89 -8.70
CA VAL A 47 18.07 2.38 -7.56
C VAL A 47 18.97 2.99 -6.48
N THR A 48 20.13 2.38 -6.20
CA THR A 48 21.09 2.90 -5.22
C THR A 48 21.67 4.26 -5.64
N ILE A 49 21.86 4.47 -6.94
CA ILE A 49 22.29 5.77 -7.49
C ILE A 49 21.16 6.81 -7.40
N ALA A 50 19.90 6.38 -7.60
CA ALA A 50 18.75 7.27 -7.71
C ALA A 50 18.21 7.78 -6.37
N PHE A 51 18.46 7.07 -5.26
CA PHE A 51 17.84 7.37 -3.97
C PHE A 51 18.86 7.56 -2.84
N PRO A 52 18.57 8.51 -1.90
CA PRO A 52 19.39 8.67 -0.71
C PRO A 52 19.46 7.42 0.16
N GLY A 53 20.61 7.16 0.77
CA GLY A 53 20.81 5.97 1.62
C GLY A 53 19.83 5.86 2.80
N ALA A 54 19.33 6.99 3.31
CA ALA A 54 18.33 7.01 4.37
C ALA A 54 16.98 6.39 3.95
N GLU A 55 16.61 6.54 2.67
CA GLU A 55 15.39 5.95 2.10
C GLU A 55 15.60 4.47 1.80
N LEU A 56 16.76 4.10 1.26
CA LEU A 56 17.10 2.72 0.93
C LEU A 56 17.14 1.80 2.15
N LYS A 57 17.56 2.29 3.31
CA LYS A 57 17.52 1.54 4.58
C LYS A 57 16.11 1.11 4.99
N LYS A 58 15.07 1.75 4.46
CA LYS A 58 13.66 1.41 4.74
C LYS A 58 13.12 0.27 3.86
N VAL A 59 13.81 -0.09 2.78
CA VAL A 59 13.35 -1.10 1.81
C VAL A 59 12.97 -2.45 2.47
N PRO A 60 13.75 -3.03 3.40
CA PRO A 60 13.34 -4.27 4.06
C PRO A 60 12.01 -4.14 4.82
N LYS A 61 11.76 -2.98 5.47
CA LYS A 61 10.49 -2.68 6.15
C LYS A 61 9.34 -2.58 5.14
N LEU A 62 9.57 -1.97 3.97
CA LEU A 62 8.57 -1.85 2.92
C LEU A 62 8.15 -3.22 2.37
N PHE A 63 9.09 -4.16 2.19
CA PHE A 63 8.74 -5.56 1.88
C PHE A 63 7.88 -6.19 2.97
N GLY A 64 8.20 -5.93 4.24
CA GLY A 64 7.34 -6.37 5.36
C GLY A 64 5.90 -5.86 5.24
N ILE A 65 5.73 -4.58 4.89
CA ILE A 65 4.40 -3.95 4.69
C ILE A 65 3.65 -4.59 3.50
N LEU A 66 4.34 -4.97 2.43
CA LEU A 66 3.72 -5.61 1.26
C LEU A 66 3.08 -6.96 1.57
N PHE A 67 3.70 -7.75 2.45
CA PHE A 67 3.30 -9.13 2.74
C PHE A 67 2.58 -9.31 4.08
N LYS A 68 2.57 -8.29 4.94
CA LYS A 68 1.83 -8.32 6.22
C LYS A 68 0.52 -7.54 6.09
N ASP A 69 -0.52 -8.07 6.75
CA ASP A 69 -1.70 -7.27 7.02
C ASP A 69 -1.32 -6.21 8.07
N GLN A 70 -1.62 -4.96 7.77
CA GLN A 70 -1.51 -3.92 8.77
C GLN A 70 -2.71 -4.02 9.70
N LYS A 71 -2.47 -4.04 11.02
CA LYS A 71 -3.51 -3.79 12.02
C LYS A 71 -3.96 -2.33 11.82
N ARG A 72 -5.04 -2.14 11.12
CA ARG A 72 -5.73 -0.85 11.00
C ARG A 72 -7.06 -0.98 11.71
N MET A 73 -7.46 0.07 12.38
CA MET A 73 -8.85 0.16 12.83
C MET A 73 -9.76 0.09 11.60
N ASN A 74 -10.74 -0.79 11.65
CA ASN A 74 -11.76 -0.85 10.62
C ASN A 74 -12.57 0.45 10.68
N PRO A 75 -12.93 1.08 9.55
CA PRO A 75 -13.78 2.27 9.56
C PRO A 75 -15.05 2.14 10.40
N GLN A 76 -15.66 0.95 10.45
CA GLN A 76 -16.83 0.67 11.29
C GLN A 76 -16.48 0.70 12.79
N GLU A 77 -15.30 0.19 13.17
CA GLU A 77 -14.80 0.28 14.56
C GLU A 77 -14.53 1.74 14.96
N VAL A 78 -13.97 2.54 14.03
CA VAL A 78 -13.77 3.98 14.23
C VAL A 78 -15.10 4.69 14.46
N ILE A 79 -16.13 4.42 13.67
CA ILE A 79 -17.47 5.01 13.84
C ILE A 79 -18.03 4.67 15.23
N GLY A 80 -18.04 3.39 15.59
CA GLY A 80 -18.55 2.94 16.90
C GLY A 80 -17.81 3.57 18.07
N LEU A 81 -16.48 3.69 17.96
CA LEU A 81 -15.64 4.34 18.96
C LEU A 81 -16.01 5.82 19.15
N PHE A 82 -16.10 6.58 18.06
CA PHE A 82 -16.42 7.99 18.10
C PHE A 82 -17.85 8.25 18.52
N THR A 83 -18.81 7.42 18.11
CA THR A 83 -20.22 7.52 18.55
C THR A 83 -20.32 7.34 20.07
N GLY A 84 -19.63 6.32 20.64
CA GLY A 84 -19.57 6.11 22.07
C GLY A 84 -18.88 7.26 22.82
N TRP A 85 -17.81 7.82 22.26
CA TRP A 85 -17.14 8.97 22.86
C TRP A 85 -17.98 10.25 22.81
N ALA A 86 -18.72 10.47 21.73
CA ALA A 86 -19.64 11.59 21.62
C ALA A 86 -20.76 11.51 22.68
N GLU A 87 -21.28 10.31 22.95
CA GLU A 87 -22.25 10.10 24.04
C GLU A 87 -21.65 10.42 25.41
N LEU A 88 -20.44 9.93 25.68
CA LEU A 88 -19.74 10.15 26.94
C LEU A 88 -19.43 11.65 27.15
N ALA A 89 -18.85 12.29 26.13
CA ALA A 89 -18.50 13.71 26.18
C ALA A 89 -19.73 14.61 26.39
N ARG A 90 -20.88 14.26 25.83
CA ARG A 90 -22.13 15.00 26.05
C ARG A 90 -22.73 14.81 27.44
N LYS A 91 -22.53 13.66 28.08
CA LYS A 91 -23.06 13.37 29.42
C LYS A 91 -22.15 13.90 30.54
N GLU A 92 -20.86 13.74 30.38
CA GLU A 92 -19.86 13.93 31.43
C GLU A 92 -18.83 15.04 31.11
N GLY A 93 -18.92 15.63 29.92
CA GLY A 93 -17.96 16.61 29.43
C GLY A 93 -16.75 16.00 28.73
N LEU A 94 -16.05 16.84 27.98
CA LEU A 94 -14.92 16.41 27.14
C LEU A 94 -13.75 15.79 27.96
N LEU A 95 -13.52 16.31 29.18
CA LEU A 95 -12.47 15.82 30.08
C LEU A 95 -12.66 14.32 30.48
N SER A 96 -13.88 13.79 30.44
CA SER A 96 -14.16 12.40 30.74
C SER A 96 -13.47 11.44 29.75
N LEU A 97 -13.14 11.92 28.55
CA LEU A 97 -12.44 11.15 27.53
C LEU A 97 -10.96 10.93 27.85
N GLU A 98 -10.34 11.70 28.74
CA GLU A 98 -8.95 11.55 29.13
C GLU A 98 -8.64 10.12 29.63
N THR A 99 -9.55 9.55 30.42
CA THR A 99 -9.39 8.17 30.91
C THR A 99 -9.44 7.13 29.79
N LYS A 100 -10.17 7.40 28.71
CA LYS A 100 -10.30 6.52 27.53
C LYS A 100 -9.11 6.59 26.60
N MET A 101 -8.33 7.67 26.67
CA MET A 101 -7.13 7.83 25.84
C MET A 101 -6.02 6.84 26.19
N ASN A 102 -6.00 6.31 27.40
CA ASN A 102 -5.03 5.28 27.80
C ASN A 102 -5.23 3.95 27.06
N ASP A 103 -6.44 3.68 26.60
CA ASP A 103 -6.82 2.47 25.88
C ASP A 103 -6.58 2.58 24.37
N ILE A 104 -6.18 3.76 23.87
CA ILE A 104 -5.95 4.00 22.45
C ILE A 104 -4.55 3.53 22.07
N GLU A 105 -4.48 2.55 21.15
CA GLU A 105 -3.21 2.06 20.57
C GLU A 105 -2.70 2.94 19.41
N ASP A 106 -3.56 3.72 18.77
CA ASP A 106 -3.22 4.57 17.61
C ASP A 106 -2.69 5.93 18.08
N ASP A 107 -1.41 6.20 17.83
CA ASP A 107 -0.73 7.42 18.27
C ASP A 107 -1.33 8.68 17.64
N PHE A 108 -1.80 8.62 16.39
CA PHE A 108 -2.42 9.75 15.70
C PHE A 108 -3.75 10.13 16.38
N LEU A 109 -4.59 9.13 16.65
CA LEU A 109 -5.86 9.34 17.32
C LEU A 109 -5.65 9.87 18.74
N LYS A 110 -4.69 9.30 19.47
CA LYS A 110 -4.32 9.74 20.82
C LYS A 110 -3.84 11.18 20.83
N ASN A 111 -2.98 11.58 19.89
CA ASN A 111 -2.50 12.96 19.74
C ASN A 111 -3.66 13.92 19.48
N GLY A 112 -4.53 13.60 18.52
CA GLY A 112 -5.67 14.44 18.18
C GLY A 112 -6.67 14.61 19.33
N MET A 113 -6.95 13.53 20.07
CA MET A 113 -7.81 13.60 21.26
C MET A 113 -7.17 14.39 22.40
N SER A 114 -5.85 14.29 22.60
CA SER A 114 -5.13 15.12 23.58
C SER A 114 -5.31 16.59 23.27
N LEU A 115 -5.11 17.00 22.02
CA LEU A 115 -5.30 18.39 21.62
C LEU A 115 -6.73 18.89 21.89
N ALA A 116 -7.73 18.03 21.68
CA ALA A 116 -9.13 18.37 21.94
C ALA A 116 -9.41 18.53 23.45
N VAL A 117 -8.90 17.61 24.29
CA VAL A 117 -9.06 17.65 25.75
C VAL A 117 -8.30 18.85 26.35
N ASP A 118 -7.16 19.21 25.78
CA ASP A 118 -6.35 20.38 26.16
C ASP A 118 -7.00 21.71 25.73
N GLY A 119 -8.17 21.68 25.06
CA GLY A 119 -8.94 22.85 24.69
C GLY A 119 -8.40 23.62 23.48
N GLN A 120 -7.66 22.98 22.62
CA GLN A 120 -7.22 23.58 21.36
C GLN A 120 -8.42 23.83 20.43
N SER A 121 -8.33 24.86 19.55
CA SER A 121 -9.39 25.16 18.60
C SER A 121 -9.54 24.07 17.51
N ALA A 122 -10.75 23.93 16.96
CA ALA A 122 -11.04 23.00 15.87
C ALA A 122 -10.12 23.22 14.66
N ASP A 123 -9.89 24.49 14.29
CA ASP A 123 -9.00 24.83 13.17
C ASP A 123 -7.56 24.40 13.43
N TYR A 124 -7.04 24.66 14.63
CA TYR A 124 -5.69 24.24 15.01
C TYR A 124 -5.52 22.72 14.98
N ILE A 125 -6.49 21.98 15.54
CA ILE A 125 -6.46 20.51 15.52
C ILE A 125 -6.49 19.99 14.09
N ARG A 126 -7.37 20.53 13.24
CA ARG A 126 -7.46 20.17 11.83
C ARG A 126 -6.14 20.40 11.11
N ASP A 127 -5.55 21.57 11.28
CA ASP A 127 -4.30 21.93 10.61
C ASP A 127 -3.15 21.02 11.01
N VAL A 128 -2.93 20.82 12.32
CA VAL A 128 -1.86 19.95 12.84
C VAL A 128 -2.00 18.50 12.36
N LEU A 129 -3.20 17.94 12.46
CA LEU A 129 -3.43 16.55 12.07
C LEU A 129 -3.41 16.37 10.55
N SER A 130 -3.87 17.35 9.77
CA SER A 130 -3.76 17.31 8.31
C SER A 130 -2.32 17.36 7.85
N GLU A 131 -1.48 18.18 8.49
CA GLU A 131 -0.04 18.23 8.22
C GLU A 131 0.65 16.89 8.57
N GLU A 132 0.23 16.23 9.66
CA GLU A 132 0.73 14.91 10.02
C GLU A 132 0.38 13.86 8.97
N ILE A 133 -0.84 13.91 8.40
CA ILE A 133 -1.25 13.04 7.28
C ILE A 133 -0.39 13.33 6.05
N ALA A 134 -0.23 14.59 5.67
CA ALA A 134 0.58 14.99 4.51
C ALA A 134 2.03 14.50 4.64
N ALA A 135 2.65 14.72 5.79
CA ALA A 135 4.00 14.24 6.07
C ALA A 135 4.11 12.70 6.06
N MET A 136 3.06 11.99 6.47
CA MET A 136 2.98 10.53 6.35
C MET A 136 2.91 10.09 4.89
N GLU A 137 2.03 10.71 4.08
CA GLU A 137 1.85 10.38 2.66
C GLU A 137 3.13 10.66 1.86
N ASP A 138 3.84 11.74 2.13
CA ASP A 138 5.13 12.05 1.52
C ASP A 138 6.16 10.96 1.78
N ARG A 139 6.28 10.51 3.04
CA ARG A 139 7.18 9.40 3.41
C ARG A 139 6.80 8.09 2.72
N HIS A 140 5.51 7.80 2.59
CA HIS A 140 5.01 6.59 1.92
C HIS A 140 5.23 6.66 0.41
N THR A 141 5.02 7.83 -0.19
CA THR A 141 5.24 8.09 -1.61
C THR A 141 6.71 7.93 -1.97
N ALA A 142 7.63 8.50 -1.17
CA ALA A 142 9.07 8.32 -1.34
C ALA A 142 9.45 6.83 -1.29
N GLY A 143 8.91 6.07 -0.33
CA GLY A 143 9.14 4.63 -0.25
C GLY A 143 8.61 3.85 -1.45
N ALA A 144 7.41 4.18 -1.94
CA ALA A 144 6.82 3.54 -3.12
C ALA A 144 7.56 3.90 -4.41
N ALA A 145 8.16 5.11 -4.49
CA ALA A 145 8.94 5.56 -5.63
C ALA A 145 10.15 4.66 -5.91
N ILE A 146 10.77 4.10 -4.88
CA ILE A 146 11.88 3.13 -5.01
C ILE A 146 11.46 1.95 -5.88
N PHE A 147 10.30 1.35 -5.60
CA PHE A 147 9.76 0.23 -6.37
C PHE A 147 9.28 0.66 -7.77
N THR A 148 8.74 1.89 -7.90
CA THR A 148 8.37 2.44 -9.20
C THR A 148 9.58 2.55 -10.11
N GLN A 149 10.70 3.09 -9.59
CA GLN A 149 11.93 3.22 -10.37
C GLN A 149 12.58 1.87 -10.67
N ALA A 150 12.59 0.93 -9.72
CA ALA A 150 13.03 -0.44 -9.96
C ALA A 150 12.24 -1.08 -11.12
N GLY A 151 10.91 -0.87 -11.15
CA GLY A 151 10.04 -1.33 -12.23
C GLY A 151 10.33 -0.72 -13.58
N THR A 152 10.80 0.53 -13.61
CA THR A 152 11.21 1.24 -14.83
C THR A 152 12.59 0.77 -15.32
N TYR A 153 13.53 0.54 -14.42
CA TYR A 153 14.89 0.16 -14.78
C TYR A 153 15.01 -1.31 -15.22
N ALA A 154 14.29 -2.22 -14.58
CA ALA A 154 14.42 -3.66 -14.85
C ALA A 154 14.17 -4.04 -16.32
N PRO A 155 13.13 -3.58 -17.03
CA PRO A 155 12.93 -3.88 -18.45
C PRO A 155 14.06 -3.33 -19.34
N THR A 156 14.53 -2.12 -19.08
CA THR A 156 15.63 -1.52 -19.88
C THR A 156 16.95 -2.25 -19.66
N LEU A 157 17.21 -2.73 -18.44
CA LEU A 157 18.35 -3.58 -18.14
C LEU A 157 18.20 -4.97 -18.77
N GLY A 158 16.97 -5.47 -18.93
CA GLY A 158 16.69 -6.68 -19.72
C GLY A 158 17.07 -6.51 -21.17
N VAL A 159 16.75 -5.36 -21.78
CA VAL A 159 17.19 -5.03 -23.15
C VAL A 159 18.71 -4.90 -23.22
N LEU A 160 19.34 -4.25 -22.24
CA LEU A 160 20.81 -4.17 -22.15
C LEU A 160 21.44 -5.56 -22.11
N GLY A 161 20.90 -6.47 -21.29
CA GLY A 161 21.33 -7.87 -21.23
C GLY A 161 21.20 -8.59 -22.56
N ALA A 162 20.12 -8.34 -23.30
CA ALA A 162 19.91 -8.89 -24.63
C ALA A 162 20.96 -8.39 -25.62
N VAL A 163 21.26 -7.08 -25.61
CA VAL A 163 22.31 -6.49 -26.48
C VAL A 163 23.67 -7.09 -26.18
N VAL A 164 24.03 -7.26 -24.91
CA VAL A 164 25.30 -7.89 -24.50
C VAL A 164 25.35 -9.36 -25.02
N GLY A 165 24.25 -10.10 -24.90
CA GLY A 165 24.14 -11.46 -25.43
C GLY A 165 24.34 -11.53 -26.95
N LEU A 166 23.71 -10.60 -27.69
CA LEU A 166 23.87 -10.53 -29.16
C LEU A 166 25.27 -10.12 -29.58
N ILE A 167 25.93 -9.22 -28.87
CA ILE A 167 27.34 -8.88 -29.14
C ILE A 167 28.24 -10.14 -29.01
N ALA A 168 28.01 -10.91 -27.93
CA ALA A 168 28.76 -12.17 -27.74
C ALA A 168 28.48 -13.18 -28.86
N ALA A 169 27.23 -13.26 -29.33
CA ALA A 169 26.83 -14.13 -30.45
C ALA A 169 27.54 -13.74 -31.77
N LEU A 170 27.59 -12.44 -32.08
CA LEU A 170 28.23 -11.95 -33.30
C LEU A 170 29.75 -12.17 -33.31
N GLY A 171 30.36 -12.32 -32.12
CA GLY A 171 31.79 -12.69 -32.02
C GLY A 171 32.11 -14.13 -32.43
N ASN A 172 31.08 -15.02 -32.52
CA ASN A 172 31.24 -16.45 -32.85
C ASN A 172 30.29 -16.89 -33.98
N MET A 173 30.20 -16.13 -35.05
CA MET A 173 29.28 -16.40 -36.17
C MET A 173 29.52 -17.72 -36.93
N SER A 174 30.68 -18.32 -36.77
CA SER A 174 31.01 -19.60 -37.40
C SER A 174 30.34 -20.82 -36.72
N ASP A 175 29.87 -20.68 -35.49
CA ASP A 175 29.18 -21.71 -34.73
C ASP A 175 27.67 -21.37 -34.64
N THR A 176 26.88 -22.03 -35.49
CA THR A 176 25.42 -21.78 -35.59
C THR A 176 24.68 -22.20 -34.35
N ASP A 177 25.15 -23.19 -33.59
CA ASP A 177 24.54 -23.66 -32.36
C ASP A 177 24.80 -22.67 -31.24
N ALA A 178 26.03 -22.17 -31.10
CA ALA A 178 26.38 -21.12 -30.15
C ALA A 178 25.62 -19.82 -30.44
N LEU A 179 25.47 -19.47 -31.72
CA LEU A 179 24.67 -18.32 -32.15
C LEU A 179 23.19 -18.44 -31.72
N GLY A 180 22.59 -19.62 -31.96
CA GLY A 180 21.20 -19.91 -31.56
C GLY A 180 20.99 -19.80 -30.04
N HIS A 181 21.92 -20.37 -29.25
CA HIS A 181 21.88 -20.28 -27.79
C HIS A 181 22.00 -18.82 -27.28
N ALA A 182 22.88 -18.03 -27.87
CA ALA A 182 23.08 -16.64 -27.47
C ALA A 182 21.87 -15.75 -27.82
N ILE A 183 21.25 -15.99 -28.99
CA ILE A 183 20.00 -15.30 -29.37
C ILE A 183 18.87 -15.67 -28.39
N SER A 184 18.71 -16.94 -28.06
CA SER A 184 17.72 -17.39 -27.07
C SER A 184 17.95 -16.74 -25.71
N ALA A 185 19.19 -16.71 -25.23
CA ALA A 185 19.55 -16.04 -23.95
C ALA A 185 19.23 -14.55 -23.94
N ALA A 186 19.40 -13.86 -25.08
CA ALA A 186 19.04 -12.45 -25.22
C ALA A 186 17.53 -12.21 -25.05
N PHE A 187 16.69 -13.06 -25.69
CA PHE A 187 15.24 -12.96 -25.51
C PHE A 187 14.80 -13.29 -24.08
N VAL A 188 15.44 -14.26 -23.43
CA VAL A 188 15.18 -14.59 -22.02
C VAL A 188 15.52 -13.41 -21.11
N ALA A 189 16.63 -12.70 -21.33
CA ALA A 189 16.97 -11.51 -20.56
C ALA A 189 15.88 -10.43 -20.68
N THR A 190 15.41 -10.17 -21.91
CA THR A 190 14.33 -9.21 -22.14
C THR A 190 13.03 -9.62 -21.40
N LEU A 191 12.66 -10.91 -21.51
CA LEU A 191 11.47 -11.45 -20.84
C LEU A 191 11.57 -11.31 -19.32
N LEU A 192 12.70 -11.65 -18.72
CA LEU A 192 12.93 -11.52 -17.28
C LEU A 192 12.91 -10.06 -16.83
N GLY A 193 13.48 -9.15 -17.61
CA GLY A 193 13.43 -7.72 -17.33
C GLY A 193 11.99 -7.18 -17.30
N ILE A 194 11.19 -7.53 -18.31
CA ILE A 194 9.77 -7.16 -18.39
C ILE A 194 8.98 -7.80 -17.25
N PHE A 195 9.19 -9.09 -17.01
CA PHE A 195 8.48 -9.80 -15.93
C PHE A 195 8.77 -9.18 -14.56
N THR A 196 10.02 -8.98 -14.21
CA THR A 196 10.37 -8.39 -12.91
C THR A 196 9.86 -6.96 -12.77
N GLY A 197 9.91 -6.16 -13.83
CA GLY A 197 9.42 -4.80 -13.82
C GLY A 197 7.91 -4.69 -13.62
N TYR A 198 7.14 -5.37 -14.46
CA TYR A 198 5.69 -5.20 -14.53
C TYR A 198 4.89 -6.18 -13.68
N VAL A 199 5.47 -7.31 -13.30
CA VAL A 199 4.78 -8.29 -12.45
C VAL A 199 5.17 -8.18 -10.97
N LEU A 200 6.36 -7.66 -10.67
CA LEU A 200 6.82 -7.51 -9.28
C LEU A 200 6.91 -6.04 -8.84
N TRP A 201 7.83 -5.27 -9.42
CA TRP A 201 8.17 -3.94 -8.91
C TRP A 201 7.02 -2.93 -9.00
N HIS A 202 6.40 -2.74 -10.17
CA HIS A 202 5.28 -1.82 -10.33
C HIS A 202 4.05 -2.21 -9.50
N PRO A 203 3.60 -3.48 -9.45
CA PRO A 203 2.54 -3.90 -8.55
C PRO A 203 2.86 -3.66 -7.07
N PHE A 204 4.11 -3.86 -6.63
CA PHE A 204 4.53 -3.56 -5.27
C PHE A 204 4.42 -2.07 -4.96
N ALA A 205 4.90 -1.20 -5.85
CA ALA A 205 4.74 0.25 -5.73
C ALA A 205 3.27 0.66 -5.61
N ASN A 206 2.42 0.14 -6.49
CA ASN A 206 0.98 0.44 -6.50
C ASN A 206 0.29 -0.04 -5.23
N LYS A 207 0.67 -1.21 -4.71
CA LYS A 207 0.13 -1.72 -3.46
C LYS A 207 0.52 -0.85 -2.27
N LEU A 208 1.76 -0.39 -2.18
CA LEU A 208 2.20 0.54 -1.14
C LEU A 208 1.42 1.85 -1.20
N LYS A 209 1.26 2.45 -2.39
CA LYS A 209 0.45 3.66 -2.58
C LYS A 209 -1.00 3.44 -2.16
N ARG A 210 -1.59 2.30 -2.52
CA ARG A 210 -2.97 1.96 -2.14
C ARG A 210 -3.13 1.82 -0.63
N LYS A 211 -2.18 1.15 0.03
CA LYS A 211 -2.16 1.03 1.50
C LYS A 211 -2.04 2.40 2.17
N SER A 212 -1.19 3.30 1.67
CA SER A 212 -1.06 4.67 2.15
C SER A 212 -2.37 5.45 2.02
N SER A 213 -2.99 5.45 0.84
CA SER A 213 -4.27 6.14 0.61
C SER A 213 -5.41 5.64 1.52
N LEU A 214 -5.45 4.34 1.84
CA LEU A 214 -6.44 3.80 2.76
C LEU A 214 -6.17 4.22 4.21
N GLU A 215 -4.89 4.34 4.60
CA GLU A 215 -4.51 4.84 5.92
C GLU A 215 -4.83 6.32 6.07
N ALA A 216 -4.52 7.14 5.07
CA ALA A 216 -4.86 8.56 5.05
C ALA A 216 -6.37 8.79 5.22
N LYS A 217 -7.20 8.06 4.47
CA LYS A 217 -8.66 8.14 4.60
C LYS A 217 -9.19 7.79 5.99
N THR A 218 -8.59 6.78 6.64
CA THR A 218 -8.99 6.44 8.02
C THR A 218 -8.60 7.55 8.99
N LYS A 219 -7.43 8.16 8.81
CA LYS A 219 -6.98 9.29 9.63
C LYS A 219 -7.82 10.55 9.40
N GLU A 220 -8.18 10.86 8.14
CA GLU A 220 -9.12 11.93 7.82
C GLU A 220 -10.47 11.75 8.53
N MET A 221 -10.99 10.51 8.53
CA MET A 221 -12.20 10.15 9.24
C MET A 221 -12.05 10.36 10.76
N MET A 222 -10.87 10.06 11.33
CA MET A 222 -10.58 10.31 12.74
C MET A 222 -10.56 11.81 13.04
N ILE A 223 -9.99 12.66 12.17
CA ILE A 223 -10.04 14.12 12.31
C ILE A 223 -11.49 14.60 12.41
N GLU A 224 -12.35 14.20 11.47
CA GLU A 224 -13.74 14.60 11.47
C GLU A 224 -14.48 14.12 12.73
N GLY A 225 -14.15 12.92 13.23
CA GLY A 225 -14.70 12.42 14.50
C GLY A 225 -14.28 13.26 15.71
N ILE A 226 -13.00 13.63 15.81
CA ILE A 226 -12.47 14.48 16.88
C ILE A 226 -13.14 15.84 16.86
N LEU A 227 -13.22 16.46 15.69
CA LEU A 227 -13.83 17.80 15.55
C LEU A 227 -15.32 17.78 15.87
N SER A 228 -16.05 16.74 15.43
CA SER A 228 -17.46 16.58 15.76
C SER A 228 -17.71 16.44 17.28
N ILE A 229 -16.81 15.73 18.00
CA ILE A 229 -16.88 15.65 19.47
C ILE A 229 -16.59 17.01 20.10
N LEU A 230 -15.57 17.73 19.63
CA LEU A 230 -15.21 19.05 20.14
C LEU A 230 -16.35 20.06 19.96
N GLU A 231 -17.06 20.01 18.83
CA GLU A 231 -18.20 20.84 18.50
C GLU A 231 -19.49 20.41 19.24
N GLY A 232 -19.46 19.30 19.96
CA GLY A 232 -20.61 18.77 20.72
C GLY A 232 -21.73 18.21 19.83
N GLU A 233 -21.40 17.77 18.62
CA GLU A 233 -22.38 17.19 17.70
C GLU A 233 -23.11 15.99 18.33
N ALA A 234 -24.37 15.78 17.94
CA ALA A 234 -25.14 14.63 18.43
C ALA A 234 -24.53 13.32 17.89
N PRO A 235 -24.44 12.24 18.70
CA PRO A 235 -23.84 10.98 18.28
C PRO A 235 -24.36 10.43 16.96
N ARG A 236 -25.67 10.58 16.73
CA ARG A 236 -26.30 10.17 15.46
C ARG A 236 -25.87 11.00 14.26
N VAL A 237 -25.64 12.30 14.45
CA VAL A 237 -25.16 13.20 13.39
C VAL A 237 -23.72 12.87 13.06
N LEU A 238 -22.88 12.66 14.07
CA LEU A 238 -21.49 12.22 13.94
C LEU A 238 -21.41 10.87 13.19
N GLU A 239 -22.23 9.90 13.58
CA GLU A 239 -22.29 8.60 12.90
C GLU A 239 -22.63 8.75 11.41
N GLN A 240 -23.65 9.54 11.06
CA GLN A 240 -24.02 9.81 9.68
C GLN A 240 -22.90 10.50 8.89
N LYS A 241 -22.19 11.44 9.53
CA LYS A 241 -21.04 12.15 8.94
C LYS A 241 -19.90 11.18 8.65
N LEU A 242 -19.51 10.38 9.64
CA LEU A 242 -18.44 9.38 9.49
C LEU A 242 -18.83 8.24 8.54
N ALA A 243 -20.09 7.83 8.50
CA ALA A 243 -20.59 6.83 7.55
C ALA A 243 -20.42 7.27 6.08
N SER A 244 -20.20 8.56 5.79
CA SER A 244 -19.93 9.03 4.43
C SER A 244 -18.57 8.53 3.88
N TYR A 245 -17.64 8.14 4.76
CA TYR A 245 -16.35 7.56 4.40
C TYR A 245 -16.45 6.08 4.01
N LEU A 246 -17.57 5.41 4.34
CA LEU A 246 -17.81 4.01 4.01
C LEU A 246 -18.24 3.82 2.54
N PRO A 247 -17.95 2.65 1.96
CA PRO A 247 -18.59 2.22 0.72
C PRO A 247 -20.12 2.20 0.86
N ALA A 248 -20.84 2.52 -0.23
CA ALA A 248 -22.30 2.67 -0.22
C ALA A 248 -23.05 1.49 0.43
N ASN A 249 -22.59 0.26 0.18
CA ASN A 249 -23.21 -0.95 0.73
C ASN A 249 -23.03 -1.06 2.27
N GLU A 250 -21.87 -0.66 2.78
CA GLU A 250 -21.58 -0.69 4.22
C GLU A 250 -22.31 0.44 4.94
N LYS A 251 -22.29 1.65 4.35
CA LYS A 251 -23.07 2.79 4.83
C LYS A 251 -24.56 2.44 4.99
N LYS A 252 -25.16 1.78 3.96
CA LYS A 252 -26.55 1.39 4.01
C LYS A 252 -26.84 0.35 5.10
N LYS A 253 -25.92 -0.59 5.32
CA LYS A 253 -26.06 -1.59 6.39
C LYS A 253 -26.00 -0.96 7.78
N LEU A 254 -25.04 -0.03 8.00
CA LEU A 254 -24.89 0.67 9.27
C LEU A 254 -26.14 1.47 9.61
N LEU A 255 -26.57 2.35 8.70
CA LEU A 255 -27.72 3.22 8.94
C LEU A 255 -29.07 2.50 9.04
N ASN A 256 -29.22 1.31 8.43
CA ASN A 256 -30.42 0.50 8.54
C ASN A 256 -30.45 -0.34 9.82
N ALA A 257 -29.29 -0.70 10.40
CA ALA A 257 -29.23 -1.41 11.67
C ALA A 257 -29.78 -0.54 12.83
N ASP A 258 -29.53 0.78 12.79
CA ASP A 258 -30.04 1.71 13.78
C ASP A 258 -31.49 2.17 13.53
N GLY A 259 -31.97 2.09 12.27
CA GLY A 259 -33.35 2.44 11.91
C GLY A 259 -34.39 1.34 12.22
N GLY A 260 -33.96 0.11 12.49
CA GLY A 260 -34.87 -1.03 12.75
C GLY A 260 -35.48 -1.10 14.15
N GLY A 261 -35.14 -0.18 15.04
CA GLY A 261 -35.64 -0.12 16.44
C GLY A 261 -36.90 0.72 16.69
N GLN A 262 -37.49 1.35 15.67
CA GLN A 262 -38.65 2.23 15.84
C GLN A 262 -39.82 1.90 14.90
N GLY A 263 -40.23 0.66 14.82
CA GLY A 263 -41.33 0.30 13.92
C GLY A 263 -42.16 -0.92 14.33
N ASP A 264 -42.41 -1.13 15.64
CA ASP A 264 -43.48 -2.03 16.08
C ASP A 264 -44.00 -1.59 17.45
N GLY A 265 -44.92 -0.64 17.45
CA GLY A 265 -45.59 -0.21 18.66
C GLY A 265 -46.67 0.83 18.39
N GLN A 266 -47.59 0.57 17.48
CA GLN A 266 -48.94 1.15 17.49
C GLN A 266 -49.81 0.47 16.40
N ALA A 267 -50.55 -0.52 16.80
CA ALA A 267 -51.86 -0.90 16.29
C ALA A 267 -52.66 -1.53 17.40
#